data_9671e95c04c66cf0eceb6cefa0162aba
#
_entry.id   9671e95c04c66cf0eceb6cefa0162aba
#
_cell.length_a   1.000
_cell.length_b   1.000
_cell.length_c   1.000
_cell.angle_alpha   90.00
_cell.angle_beta   90.00
_cell.angle_gamma   90.00
#
_symmetry.space_group_name_H-M   'P 1'
#
loop_
_entity.id
_entity.type
_entity.pdbx_description
1 polymer ?
#
loop_
_entity_poly.entity_id
_entity_poly.type
_entity_poly.pdbx_seq_one_letter_code
_entity_poly.pdbx_strand_id
1 'polypeptide(L)'
;MPETPIVFSHHGRSRNGADYRDYFQPFVDELDFVVVAPEFTDAAYPGRAWYNAGHMRDVDGSVMPPESCTYAVIPRLYVALQTGGFAAREHYAVFGHSAGAQFVHRQLTFGYAGEVAIAISA
;
A
#
# COMPACT_ATOMS: atom_id res chain seq x y z
N MET A 1 -7.79 -13.35 -13.14
CA MET A 1 -8.95 -12.71 -13.79
C MET A 1 -9.03 -11.25 -13.36
N PRO A 2 -9.30 -10.30 -14.27
CA PRO A 2 -9.36 -8.86 -13.91
C PRO A 2 -10.42 -8.54 -12.85
N GLU A 3 -11.48 -9.34 -12.76
CA GLU A 3 -12.56 -9.16 -11.77
C GLU A 3 -12.17 -9.61 -10.37
N THR A 4 -11.03 -10.29 -10.20
CA THR A 4 -10.58 -10.79 -8.91
C THR A 4 -10.19 -9.62 -8.01
N PRO A 5 -10.63 -9.59 -6.74
CA PRO A 5 -10.28 -8.52 -5.81
C PRO A 5 -8.77 -8.46 -5.56
N ILE A 6 -8.25 -7.24 -5.40
CA ILE A 6 -6.85 -7.01 -5.07
C ILE A 6 -6.73 -6.51 -3.64
N VAL A 7 -5.79 -7.10 -2.91
CA VAL A 7 -5.41 -6.68 -1.56
C VAL A 7 -3.95 -6.22 -1.59
N PHE A 8 -3.70 -4.98 -1.23
CA PHE A 8 -2.35 -4.49 -1.01
C PHE A 8 -1.91 -4.82 0.41
N SER A 9 -0.82 -5.56 0.54
CA SER A 9 -0.27 -5.98 1.82
C SER A 9 1.01 -5.21 2.12
N HIS A 10 0.99 -4.38 3.16
CA HIS A 10 2.10 -3.51 3.53
C HIS A 10 2.97 -4.13 4.60
N HIS A 11 4.28 -4.23 4.30
CA HIS A 11 5.28 -4.73 5.24
C HIS A 11 5.50 -3.76 6.41
N GLY A 12 6.16 -4.27 7.44
CA GLY A 12 6.61 -3.48 8.58
C GLY A 12 7.98 -2.83 8.36
N ARG A 13 8.63 -2.51 9.48
CA ARG A 13 9.93 -1.84 9.48
C ARG A 13 11.04 -2.64 8.79
N SER A 14 10.91 -3.95 8.74
CA SER A 14 11.90 -4.84 8.10
C SER A 14 11.89 -4.77 6.57
N ARG A 15 10.94 -4.07 5.99
CA ARG A 15 10.84 -3.87 4.52
C ARG A 15 10.77 -5.19 3.73
N ASN A 16 10.18 -6.23 4.33
CA ASN A 16 10.13 -7.59 3.81
C ASN A 16 8.83 -7.86 3.04
N GLY A 17 8.67 -7.20 1.90
CA GLY A 17 7.46 -7.32 1.08
C GLY A 17 7.12 -8.77 0.69
N ALA A 18 8.13 -9.57 0.35
CA ALA A 18 7.92 -10.97 -0.01
C ALA A 18 7.24 -11.78 1.10
N ASP A 19 7.60 -11.54 2.37
CA ASP A 19 6.97 -12.22 3.51
C ASP A 19 5.50 -11.82 3.64
N TYR A 20 5.20 -10.55 3.48
CA TYR A 20 3.84 -10.02 3.58
C TYR A 20 2.95 -10.43 2.39
N ARG A 21 3.53 -10.78 1.27
CA ARG A 21 2.85 -11.49 0.18
C ARG A 21 2.56 -12.93 0.60
N ASP A 22 3.57 -13.63 1.09
CA ASP A 22 3.51 -15.07 1.36
C ASP A 22 2.62 -15.43 2.54
N TYR A 23 2.41 -14.52 3.49
CA TYR A 23 1.47 -14.73 4.60
C TYR A 23 0.04 -14.98 4.13
N PHE A 24 -0.34 -14.48 2.97
CA PHE A 24 -1.67 -14.69 2.40
C PHE A 24 -1.76 -15.94 1.53
N GLN A 25 -0.63 -16.60 1.24
CA GLN A 25 -0.58 -17.75 0.32
C GLN A 25 -1.61 -18.84 0.64
N PRO A 26 -1.84 -19.22 1.91
CA PRO A 26 -2.83 -20.26 2.23
C PRO A 26 -4.26 -19.89 1.87
N PHE A 27 -4.54 -18.62 1.68
CA PHE A 27 -5.91 -18.09 1.53
C PHE A 27 -6.24 -17.62 0.12
N VAL A 28 -5.23 -17.29 -0.70
CA VAL A 28 -5.48 -16.66 -2.01
C VAL A 28 -6.25 -17.56 -2.96
N ASP A 29 -5.93 -18.85 -2.98
CA ASP A 29 -6.61 -19.83 -3.85
C ASP A 29 -8.01 -20.17 -3.34
N GLU A 30 -8.17 -20.27 -2.02
CA GLU A 30 -9.44 -20.64 -1.39
C GLU A 30 -10.46 -19.49 -1.50
N LEU A 31 -10.01 -18.26 -1.30
CA LEU A 31 -10.88 -17.08 -1.23
C LEU A 31 -10.91 -16.25 -2.51
N ASP A 32 -10.15 -16.66 -3.51
CA ASP A 32 -10.11 -16.03 -4.84
C ASP A 32 -9.83 -14.52 -4.78
N PHE A 33 -8.64 -14.16 -4.33
CA PHE A 33 -8.15 -12.78 -4.37
C PHE A 33 -6.66 -12.74 -4.73
N VAL A 34 -6.19 -11.59 -5.15
CA VAL A 34 -4.78 -11.36 -5.51
C VAL A 34 -4.14 -10.46 -4.47
N VAL A 35 -2.97 -10.88 -3.98
CA VAL A 35 -2.16 -10.06 -3.07
C VAL A 35 -1.07 -9.36 -3.84
N VAL A 36 -0.97 -8.06 -3.66
CA VAL A 36 0.13 -7.23 -4.15
C VAL A 36 0.84 -6.66 -2.90
N ALA A 37 2.09 -7.03 -2.73
CA ALA A 37 2.89 -6.58 -1.58
C ALA A 37 4.01 -5.65 -2.07
N PRO A 38 3.75 -4.33 -2.20
CA PRO A 38 4.78 -3.40 -2.63
C PRO A 38 5.90 -3.35 -1.59
N GLU A 39 7.14 -3.38 -2.06
CA GLU A 39 8.28 -3.28 -1.16
C GLU A 39 8.87 -1.88 -1.24
N PHE A 40 8.71 -1.14 -0.15
CA PHE A 40 9.30 0.19 0.01
C PHE A 40 10.67 0.03 0.64
N THR A 41 11.71 -0.12 -0.18
CA THR A 41 13.07 -0.34 0.32
C THR A 41 13.58 0.87 1.10
N ASP A 42 14.43 0.62 2.10
CA ASP A 42 15.01 1.70 2.89
C ASP A 42 15.91 2.61 2.03
N ALA A 43 16.50 2.07 0.96
CA ALA A 43 17.31 2.85 0.03
C ALA A 43 16.49 3.89 -0.74
N ALA A 44 15.28 3.53 -1.19
CA ALA A 44 14.39 4.41 -1.94
C ALA A 44 13.45 5.23 -1.06
N TYR A 45 13.10 4.70 0.12
CA TYR A 45 12.17 5.32 1.08
C TYR A 45 12.81 5.31 2.47
N PRO A 46 13.83 6.13 2.71
CA PRO A 46 14.68 6.01 3.90
C PRO A 46 13.95 6.35 5.20
N GLY A 47 14.02 5.42 6.13
CA GLY A 47 13.56 5.60 7.49
C GLY A 47 12.05 5.76 7.62
N ARG A 48 11.64 6.08 8.84
CA ARG A 48 10.23 6.28 9.18
C ARG A 48 9.59 7.43 8.40
N ALA A 49 10.35 8.51 8.20
CA ALA A 49 9.84 9.71 7.53
C ALA A 49 9.33 9.42 6.12
N TRP A 50 9.99 8.53 5.39
CA TRP A 50 9.64 8.21 4.01
C TRP A 50 8.66 7.05 3.89
N TYR A 51 8.58 6.16 4.88
CA TYR A 51 7.65 5.02 4.82
C TYR A 51 6.39 5.28 5.64
N ASN A 52 6.41 4.93 6.91
CA ASN A 52 5.18 4.99 7.72
C ASN A 52 4.66 6.40 7.97
N ALA A 53 5.52 7.41 7.92
CA ALA A 53 5.09 8.82 7.93
C ALA A 53 4.83 9.40 6.53
N GLY A 54 5.04 8.62 5.48
CA GLY A 54 4.58 8.88 4.11
C GLY A 54 5.27 10.02 3.37
N HIS A 55 6.40 10.51 3.84
CA HIS A 55 7.12 11.65 3.27
C HIS A 55 6.19 12.86 3.03
N MET A 56 5.36 13.15 4.02
CA MET A 56 4.44 14.28 3.95
C MET A 56 5.12 15.62 4.17
N ARG A 57 6.31 15.61 4.78
CA ARG A 57 7.13 16.79 5.02
C ARG A 57 8.55 16.57 4.54
N ASP A 58 9.14 17.64 4.00
CA ASP A 58 10.55 17.64 3.64
C ASP A 58 11.43 17.84 4.88
N VAL A 59 12.75 17.74 4.72
CA VAL A 59 13.74 17.90 5.80
C VAL A 59 13.66 19.27 6.47
N ASP A 60 13.21 20.29 5.76
CA ASP A 60 13.02 21.65 6.30
C ASP A 60 11.65 21.85 6.99
N GLY A 61 10.82 20.79 7.06
CA GLY A 61 9.50 20.82 7.66
C GLY A 61 8.38 21.29 6.73
N SER A 62 8.68 21.68 5.50
CA SER A 62 7.66 22.08 4.54
C SER A 62 6.80 20.91 4.13
N VAL A 63 5.52 21.15 3.83
CA VAL A 63 4.56 20.13 3.41
C VAL A 63 4.82 19.77 1.96
N MET A 64 4.98 18.47 1.70
CA MET A 64 5.16 17.97 0.34
C MET A 64 3.85 17.99 -0.44
N PRO A 65 3.89 18.21 -1.77
CA PRO A 65 2.71 18.03 -2.60
C PRO A 65 2.14 16.61 -2.46
N PRO A 66 0.81 16.42 -2.52
CA PRO A 66 0.20 15.10 -2.37
C PRO A 66 0.79 14.02 -3.28
N GLU A 67 1.07 14.35 -4.52
CA GLU A 67 1.64 13.44 -5.51
C GLU A 67 3.07 13.00 -5.20
N SER A 68 3.77 13.71 -4.34
CA SER A 68 5.14 13.40 -3.91
C SER A 68 5.20 12.59 -2.62
N CYS A 69 4.06 12.42 -1.95
CA CYS A 69 3.99 11.60 -0.73
C CYS A 69 4.05 10.11 -1.06
N THR A 70 4.65 9.32 -0.19
CA THR A 70 4.72 7.86 -0.35
C THR A 70 3.34 7.23 -0.43
N TYR A 71 2.36 7.77 0.30
CA TYR A 71 0.97 7.27 0.29
C TYR A 71 0.34 7.31 -1.11
N ALA A 72 0.76 8.21 -1.98
CA ALA A 72 0.22 8.33 -3.33
C ALA A 72 0.64 7.19 -4.27
N VAL A 73 1.63 6.38 -3.88
CA VAL A 73 2.12 5.25 -4.68
C VAL A 73 1.02 4.22 -4.90
N ILE A 74 0.21 3.92 -3.88
CA ILE A 74 -0.78 2.84 -3.93
C ILE A 74 -1.91 3.15 -4.93
N PRO A 75 -2.59 4.30 -4.87
CA PRO A 75 -3.58 4.64 -5.89
C PRO A 75 -3.01 4.63 -7.31
N ARG A 76 -1.79 5.14 -7.50
CA ARG A 76 -1.15 5.11 -8.81
C ARG A 76 -0.83 3.71 -9.29
N LEU A 77 -0.36 2.84 -8.39
CA LEU A 77 -0.10 1.44 -8.71
C LEU A 77 -1.40 0.74 -9.11
N TYR A 78 -2.51 1.00 -8.41
CA TYR A 78 -3.80 0.42 -8.77
C TYR A 78 -4.27 0.87 -10.15
N VAL A 79 -4.14 2.14 -10.48
CA VAL A 79 -4.45 2.65 -11.82
C VAL A 79 -3.59 1.96 -12.88
N ALA A 80 -2.32 1.73 -12.60
CA ALA A 80 -1.43 1.00 -13.51
C ALA A 80 -1.89 -0.44 -13.72
N LEU A 81 -2.35 -1.11 -12.66
CA LEU A 81 -2.91 -2.46 -12.76
C LEU A 81 -4.20 -2.48 -13.59
N GLN A 82 -5.05 -1.48 -13.44
CA GLN A 82 -6.27 -1.34 -14.25
C GLN A 82 -5.92 -1.11 -15.73
N THR A 83 -5.01 -0.20 -16.00
CA THR A 83 -4.56 0.12 -17.36
C THR A 83 -3.91 -1.09 -18.05
N GLY A 84 -3.16 -1.89 -17.29
CA GLY A 84 -2.53 -3.12 -17.78
C GLY A 84 -3.47 -4.31 -17.95
N GLY A 85 -4.74 -4.18 -17.58
CA GLY A 85 -5.73 -5.25 -17.67
C GLY A 85 -5.68 -6.28 -16.53
N PHE A 86 -4.95 -5.99 -15.45
CA PHE A 86 -4.83 -6.88 -14.29
C PHE A 86 -5.90 -6.64 -13.23
N ALA A 87 -6.57 -5.49 -13.26
CA ALA A 87 -7.63 -5.13 -12.33
C ALA A 87 -8.78 -4.46 -13.10
N ALA A 88 -10.02 -4.82 -12.76
CA ALA A 88 -11.22 -4.25 -13.36
C ALA A 88 -12.15 -3.62 -12.32
N ARG A 89 -11.99 -3.96 -11.04
CA ARG A 89 -12.84 -3.42 -9.97
C ARG A 89 -12.51 -1.96 -9.70
N GLU A 90 -13.51 -1.20 -9.32
CA GLU A 90 -13.33 0.20 -8.92
C GLU A 90 -12.55 0.32 -7.60
N HIS A 91 -12.75 -0.63 -6.69
CA HIS A 91 -12.21 -0.57 -5.33
C HIS A 91 -11.21 -1.71 -5.06
N TYR A 92 -10.34 -1.48 -4.10
CA TYR A 92 -9.37 -2.46 -3.61
C TYR A 92 -9.31 -2.47 -2.09
N ALA A 93 -8.64 -3.46 -1.51
CA ALA A 93 -8.43 -3.55 -0.06
C ALA A 93 -6.96 -3.29 0.29
N VAL A 94 -6.71 -2.80 1.49
CA VAL A 94 -5.36 -2.60 2.01
C VAL A 94 -5.24 -3.25 3.38
N PHE A 95 -4.08 -3.84 3.63
CA PHE A 95 -3.70 -4.45 4.91
C PHE A 95 -2.31 -3.94 5.28
N GLY A 96 -2.11 -3.67 6.56
CA GLY A 96 -0.80 -3.31 7.08
C GLY A 96 -0.63 -3.79 8.50
N HIS A 97 0.59 -4.20 8.84
CA HIS A 97 0.99 -4.64 10.18
C HIS A 97 2.19 -3.82 10.66
N SER A 98 2.19 -3.42 11.94
CA SER A 98 3.29 -2.64 12.56
C SER A 98 3.49 -1.30 11.84
N ALA A 99 4.67 -1.03 11.28
CA ALA A 99 4.91 0.17 10.48
C ALA A 99 3.98 0.26 9.27
N GLY A 100 3.61 -0.89 8.67
CA GLY A 100 2.62 -0.96 7.61
C GLY A 100 1.23 -0.59 8.09
N ALA A 101 0.86 -0.91 9.34
CA ALA A 101 -0.39 -0.47 9.94
C ALA A 101 -0.43 1.05 10.08
N GLN A 102 0.66 1.65 10.50
CA GLN A 102 0.78 3.11 10.57
C GLN A 102 0.67 3.77 9.19
N PHE A 103 1.28 3.15 8.18
CA PHE A 103 1.18 3.59 6.81
C PHE A 103 -0.29 3.60 6.34
N VAL A 104 -1.00 2.49 6.51
CA VAL A 104 -2.42 2.36 6.12
C VAL A 104 -3.29 3.36 6.88
N HIS A 105 -3.12 3.46 8.18
CA HIS A 105 -3.90 4.36 9.02
C HIS A 105 -3.74 5.82 8.58
N ARG A 106 -2.50 6.26 8.37
CA ARG A 106 -2.21 7.63 7.94
C ARG A 106 -2.66 7.90 6.51
N GLN A 107 -2.48 6.94 5.63
CA GLN A 107 -2.96 7.04 4.25
C GLN A 107 -4.45 7.35 4.21
N LEU A 108 -5.25 6.62 4.97
CA LEU A 108 -6.69 6.82 5.08
C LEU A 108 -7.02 8.17 5.73
N THR A 109 -6.39 8.46 6.84
CA THR A 109 -6.66 9.68 7.62
C THR A 109 -6.41 10.95 6.81
N PHE A 110 -5.37 10.96 6.00
CA PHE A 110 -4.99 12.13 5.21
C PHE A 110 -5.56 12.14 3.78
N GLY A 111 -6.42 11.18 3.45
CA GLY A 111 -7.13 11.17 2.17
C GLY A 111 -6.32 10.69 0.97
N TYR A 112 -5.22 9.97 1.17
CA TYR A 112 -4.39 9.43 0.09
C TYR A 112 -4.74 8.00 -0.31
N ALA A 113 -5.87 7.49 0.19
CA ALA A 113 -6.21 6.08 0.02
C ALA A 113 -6.74 5.74 -1.38
N GLY A 114 -7.28 6.73 -2.12
CA GLY A 114 -7.94 6.44 -3.39
C GLY A 114 -9.22 5.64 -3.17
N GLU A 115 -9.45 4.63 -4.00
CA GLU A 115 -10.68 3.83 -4.01
C GLU A 115 -10.58 2.60 -3.10
N VAL A 116 -10.35 2.81 -1.82
CA VAL A 116 -10.26 1.72 -0.82
C VAL A 116 -11.64 1.34 -0.33
N ALA A 117 -11.99 0.04 -0.45
CA ALA A 117 -13.23 -0.52 0.09
C ALA A 117 -13.05 -1.04 1.52
N ILE A 118 -11.89 -1.66 1.82
CA ILE A 118 -11.59 -2.27 3.11
C ILE A 118 -10.16 -1.94 3.50
N ALA A 119 -9.96 -1.54 4.76
CA ALA A 119 -8.63 -1.30 5.29
C ALA A 119 -8.48 -1.99 6.64
N ILE A 120 -7.37 -2.71 6.82
CA ILE A 120 -7.03 -3.41 8.06
C ILE A 120 -5.65 -2.91 8.52
N SER A 121 -5.63 -2.35 9.71
CA SER A 121 -4.44 -1.80 10.36
C SER A 121 -4.22 -2.58 11.65
N ALA A 122 -3.22 -3.46 11.65
CA ALA A 122 -2.99 -4.43 12.74
C ALA A 122 -1.70 -4.16 13.53
#